data_f80a2cbf9948f7bf815b208c77d6cbca
#
_entry.id   f80a2cbf9948f7bf815b208c77d6cbca
#
_cell.length_a   1.000
_cell.length_b   1.000
_cell.length_c   1.000
_cell.angle_alpha   90.00
_cell.angle_beta   90.00
_cell.angle_gamma   90.00
#
_symmetry.space_group_name_H-M   'P 1'
#
loop_
_entity.id
_entity.type
_entity.pdbx_description
1 polymer ?
#
loop_
_entity_poly.entity_id
_entity_poly.type
_entity_poly.pdbx_seq_one_letter_code
_entity_poly.pdbx_strand_id
1 'polypeptide(L)'
;MKHLVTFLFCLFTTLKHTNTSAFEIVKTPAAENSLAPNLCAFGDQFTMSWIERNKDGTARLQMARWNGLTFDKKNLISQSKEMFANWADVPSLVEAPSGDLYAHWLDQIGTDNYAYGVRIERSFDRGKTWKSLGWLHNDTSATEHGFVSLIPEDKHVRAFWLDGRMMSKPKGKMMLRSAILEGDQIKEEIVLDDDVCTCCPTSAIQLSNGPIVVYRDRSPHEIRDISFVLGKDGKWSKPTSLQVDNWLMPGCPVNGASIATTGNLVAVSRFTVVNNKAQVILRLFREGQNKSGKDIVLDKNAPIGRSTTVCTEDSIYTVWIGFDKKRSVLRMAEVSLAGEIKRNMILTPIDENRSSGIPRAIFINDSLWVSWTDSNQIKLGRLKVDIEISG
;
A
#
# COMPACT_ATOMS: atom_id res chain seq x y z
N MET A 1 -19.97 75.67 -21.49
CA MET A 1 -20.59 74.36 -21.25
C MET A 1 -19.50 73.32 -21.41
N LYS A 2 -19.05 72.75 -20.29
CA LYS A 2 -18.02 71.66 -20.26
C LYS A 2 -18.75 70.32 -20.03
N HIS A 3 -18.70 69.41 -21.00
CA HIS A 3 -19.24 68.12 -20.87
C HIS A 3 -18.22 67.18 -20.13
N LEU A 4 -18.62 66.70 -18.96
CA LEU A 4 -17.88 65.74 -18.17
C LEU A 4 -18.34 64.31 -18.62
N VAL A 5 -17.44 63.58 -19.25
CA VAL A 5 -17.69 62.16 -19.61
C VAL A 5 -17.15 61.29 -18.47
N THR A 6 -18.05 60.64 -17.73
CA THR A 6 -17.72 59.70 -16.68
C THR A 6 -17.54 58.30 -17.28
N PHE A 7 -16.32 57.76 -17.25
CA PHE A 7 -16.05 56.36 -17.61
C PHE A 7 -16.34 55.46 -16.43
N LEU A 8 -17.34 54.58 -16.58
CA LEU A 8 -17.67 53.53 -15.62
C LEU A 8 -16.80 52.29 -15.91
N PHE A 9 -15.80 52.03 -15.06
CA PHE A 9 -15.00 50.79 -15.11
C PHE A 9 -15.80 49.66 -14.43
N CYS A 10 -16.38 48.75 -15.22
CA CYS A 10 -16.91 47.51 -14.71
C CYS A 10 -15.75 46.54 -14.40
N LEU A 11 -15.40 46.36 -13.12
CA LEU A 11 -14.55 45.27 -12.68
C LEU A 11 -15.35 43.95 -12.80
N PHE A 12 -15.07 43.17 -13.81
CA PHE A 12 -15.46 41.75 -13.85
C PHE A 12 -14.54 40.95 -12.92
N THR A 13 -14.94 40.72 -11.69
CA THR A 13 -14.34 39.70 -10.84
C THR A 13 -14.81 38.35 -11.33
N THR A 14 -13.96 37.66 -12.08
CA THR A 14 -14.16 36.21 -12.36
C THR A 14 -14.03 35.43 -11.06
N LEU A 15 -15.14 35.07 -10.45
CA LEU A 15 -15.18 34.06 -9.43
C LEU A 15 -14.71 32.75 -10.07
N LYS A 16 -13.46 32.34 -9.80
CA LYS A 16 -13.02 30.98 -10.06
C LYS A 16 -13.85 30.05 -9.17
N HIS A 17 -14.85 29.41 -9.74
CA HIS A 17 -15.51 28.27 -9.12
C HIS A 17 -14.49 27.14 -9.08
N THR A 18 -13.83 26.95 -7.97
CA THR A 18 -13.12 25.70 -7.68
C THR A 18 -14.20 24.63 -7.47
N ASN A 19 -14.54 23.90 -8.52
CA ASN A 19 -15.30 22.68 -8.40
C ASN A 19 -14.44 21.70 -7.60
N THR A 20 -14.61 21.65 -6.29
CA THR A 20 -14.05 20.57 -5.46
C THR A 20 -14.78 19.29 -5.87
N SER A 21 -14.13 18.47 -6.68
CA SER A 21 -14.66 17.15 -7.05
C SER A 21 -15.02 16.37 -5.79
N ALA A 22 -16.27 15.90 -5.71
CA ALA A 22 -16.73 15.10 -4.59
C ALA A 22 -16.09 13.73 -4.63
N PHE A 23 -15.79 13.16 -3.45
CA PHE A 23 -15.38 11.76 -3.36
C PHE A 23 -16.60 10.87 -3.56
N GLU A 24 -16.61 10.10 -4.63
CA GLU A 24 -17.72 9.27 -5.06
C GLU A 24 -17.55 7.82 -4.61
N ILE A 25 -18.58 7.21 -4.03
CA ILE A 25 -18.57 5.76 -3.74
C ILE A 25 -18.97 4.99 -4.99
N VAL A 26 -18.12 4.06 -5.40
CA VAL A 26 -18.30 3.23 -6.58
C VAL A 26 -18.72 1.82 -6.18
N LYS A 27 -19.70 1.28 -6.89
CA LYS A 27 -20.21 -0.10 -6.65
C LYS A 27 -19.12 -1.11 -6.95
N THR A 28 -18.83 -2.00 -5.99
CA THR A 28 -17.88 -3.10 -6.15
C THR A 28 -18.57 -4.41 -6.52
N PRO A 29 -17.88 -5.38 -7.15
CA PRO A 29 -18.41 -6.72 -7.40
C PRO A 29 -18.28 -7.65 -6.18
N ALA A 30 -17.71 -7.17 -5.07
CA ALA A 30 -17.51 -7.95 -3.87
C ALA A 30 -18.85 -8.27 -3.20
N ALA A 31 -19.00 -9.50 -2.75
CA ALA A 31 -20.15 -9.94 -1.96
C ALA A 31 -20.09 -9.37 -0.53
N GLU A 32 -21.18 -9.55 0.22
CA GLU A 32 -21.17 -9.37 1.67
C GLU A 32 -20.14 -10.29 2.32
N ASN A 33 -19.64 -9.95 3.52
CA ASN A 33 -18.60 -10.66 4.23
C ASN A 33 -17.28 -10.74 3.43
N SER A 34 -16.85 -9.59 2.91
CA SER A 34 -15.62 -9.40 2.13
C SER A 34 -14.65 -8.49 2.85
N LEU A 35 -13.36 -8.72 2.66
CA LEU A 35 -12.27 -7.98 3.31
C LEU A 35 -11.00 -7.98 2.46
N ALA A 36 -9.99 -7.25 2.95
CA ALA A 36 -8.64 -7.23 2.39
C ALA A 36 -8.59 -6.84 0.91
N PRO A 37 -9.16 -5.67 0.52
CA PRO A 37 -9.09 -5.22 -0.86
C PRO A 37 -7.66 -4.82 -1.22
N ASN A 38 -7.28 -5.10 -2.48
CA ASN A 38 -6.07 -4.60 -3.08
C ASN A 38 -6.38 -4.05 -4.48
N LEU A 39 -5.64 -3.04 -4.91
CA LEU A 39 -5.75 -2.41 -6.22
C LEU A 39 -4.42 -2.53 -6.96
N CYS A 40 -4.47 -2.95 -8.21
CA CYS A 40 -3.30 -3.05 -9.07
C CYS A 40 -3.61 -2.39 -10.43
N ALA A 41 -2.78 -1.41 -10.81
CA ALA A 41 -2.92 -0.70 -12.08
C ALA A 41 -2.33 -1.53 -13.24
N PHE A 42 -2.97 -1.48 -14.41
CA PHE A 42 -2.56 -2.13 -15.65
C PHE A 42 -2.79 -1.16 -16.82
N GLY A 43 -1.77 -0.38 -17.15
CA GLY A 43 -1.91 0.68 -18.15
C GLY A 43 -2.98 1.69 -17.74
N ASP A 44 -4.03 1.82 -18.53
CA ASP A 44 -5.19 2.73 -18.29
C ASP A 44 -6.35 2.06 -17.53
N GLN A 45 -6.17 0.82 -17.07
CA GLN A 45 -7.15 0.04 -16.31
C GLN A 45 -6.57 -0.40 -14.97
N PHE A 46 -7.41 -0.94 -14.10
CA PHE A 46 -6.96 -1.57 -12.87
C PHE A 46 -7.76 -2.82 -12.55
N THR A 47 -7.16 -3.65 -11.73
CA THR A 47 -7.81 -4.83 -11.15
C THR A 47 -7.92 -4.64 -9.63
N MET A 48 -9.08 -4.95 -9.09
CA MET A 48 -9.29 -5.10 -7.67
C MET A 48 -9.29 -6.58 -7.31
N SER A 49 -8.56 -6.97 -6.26
CA SER A 49 -8.63 -8.29 -5.64
C SER A 49 -9.11 -8.18 -4.20
N TRP A 50 -9.75 -9.25 -3.69
CA TRP A 50 -10.30 -9.26 -2.33
C TRP A 50 -10.60 -10.68 -1.87
N ILE A 51 -10.80 -10.86 -0.57
CA ILE A 51 -11.26 -12.12 0.02
C ILE A 51 -12.77 -12.07 0.29
N GLU A 52 -13.48 -13.13 -0.05
CA GLU A 52 -14.86 -13.40 0.35
C GLU A 52 -14.89 -14.61 1.29
N ARG A 53 -15.55 -14.50 2.45
CA ARG A 53 -15.75 -15.61 3.38
C ARG A 53 -17.13 -16.21 3.20
N ASN A 54 -17.19 -17.50 2.94
CA ASN A 54 -18.42 -18.24 2.82
C ASN A 54 -18.90 -18.76 4.18
N LYS A 55 -20.18 -19.13 4.26
CA LYS A 55 -20.80 -19.67 5.48
C LYS A 55 -20.24 -21.08 5.85
N ASP A 56 -19.70 -21.80 4.89
CA ASP A 56 -19.08 -23.14 5.09
C ASP A 56 -17.63 -23.08 5.60
N GLY A 57 -17.11 -21.88 5.89
CA GLY A 57 -15.76 -21.63 6.35
C GLY A 57 -14.73 -21.48 5.23
N THR A 58 -15.12 -21.68 3.96
CA THR A 58 -14.20 -21.47 2.82
C THR A 58 -13.99 -19.99 2.57
N ALA A 59 -12.75 -19.56 2.48
CA ALA A 59 -12.39 -18.23 1.98
C ALA A 59 -11.98 -18.32 0.51
N ARG A 60 -12.33 -17.28 -0.26
CA ARG A 60 -12.08 -17.17 -1.70
C ARG A 60 -11.35 -15.89 -2.01
N LEU A 61 -10.19 -15.98 -2.60
CA LEU A 61 -9.50 -14.84 -3.20
C LEU A 61 -10.08 -14.60 -4.59
N GLN A 62 -10.72 -13.46 -4.77
CA GLN A 62 -11.39 -13.02 -6.00
C GLN A 62 -10.63 -11.88 -6.66
N MET A 63 -10.86 -11.69 -7.96
CA MET A 63 -10.45 -10.50 -8.68
C MET A 63 -11.52 -10.05 -9.67
N ALA A 64 -11.53 -8.75 -10.00
CA ALA A 64 -12.29 -8.21 -11.11
C ALA A 64 -11.56 -7.00 -11.71
N ARG A 65 -11.62 -6.84 -13.01
CA ARG A 65 -11.01 -5.73 -13.73
C ARG A 65 -12.02 -4.60 -13.92
N TRP A 66 -11.57 -3.38 -13.69
CA TRP A 66 -12.31 -2.17 -14.04
C TRP A 66 -12.06 -1.82 -15.51
N ASN A 67 -13.14 -1.72 -16.30
CA ASN A 67 -13.07 -1.48 -17.76
C ASN A 67 -13.26 0.01 -18.16
N GLY A 68 -13.21 0.91 -17.18
CA GLY A 68 -13.45 2.36 -17.37
C GLY A 68 -14.86 2.80 -16.96
N LEU A 69 -15.84 1.90 -16.95
CA LEU A 69 -17.24 2.20 -16.60
C LEU A 69 -17.76 1.34 -15.44
N THR A 70 -17.43 0.07 -15.42
CA THR A 70 -17.88 -0.92 -14.43
C THR A 70 -16.84 -2.02 -14.27
N PHE A 71 -17.02 -2.87 -13.27
CA PHE A 71 -16.23 -4.09 -13.14
C PHE A 71 -16.72 -5.17 -14.06
N ASP A 72 -15.80 -5.90 -14.67
CA ASP A 72 -16.08 -7.17 -15.35
C ASP A 72 -16.57 -8.23 -14.36
N LYS A 73 -16.99 -9.39 -14.89
CA LYS A 73 -17.32 -10.53 -14.05
C LYS A 73 -16.13 -10.92 -13.20
N LYS A 74 -16.36 -11.13 -11.89
CA LYS A 74 -15.31 -11.57 -10.98
C LYS A 74 -14.82 -12.97 -11.32
N ASN A 75 -13.50 -13.17 -11.19
CA ASN A 75 -12.81 -14.43 -11.39
C ASN A 75 -12.23 -14.91 -10.07
N LEU A 76 -12.24 -16.22 -9.86
CA LEU A 76 -11.61 -16.86 -8.72
C LEU A 76 -10.10 -17.00 -8.97
N ILE A 77 -9.28 -16.48 -8.05
CA ILE A 77 -7.84 -16.70 -8.04
C ILE A 77 -7.54 -18.01 -7.32
N SER A 78 -8.00 -18.14 -6.07
CA SER A 78 -7.80 -19.34 -5.26
C SER A 78 -8.88 -19.43 -4.17
N GLN A 79 -9.02 -20.62 -3.58
CA GLN A 79 -9.90 -20.85 -2.43
C GLN A 79 -9.34 -21.89 -1.50
N SER A 80 -9.53 -21.71 -0.18
CA SER A 80 -9.11 -22.65 0.85
C SER A 80 -9.96 -22.48 2.11
N LYS A 81 -10.12 -23.56 2.88
CA LYS A 81 -10.60 -23.49 4.27
C LYS A 81 -9.51 -23.01 5.23
N GLU A 82 -8.27 -23.20 4.83
CA GLU A 82 -7.07 -22.82 5.59
C GLU A 82 -6.59 -21.40 5.23
N MET A 83 -7.30 -20.71 4.34
CA MET A 83 -6.92 -19.34 3.96
C MET A 83 -6.97 -18.40 5.17
N PHE A 84 -5.80 -17.85 5.53
CA PHE A 84 -5.67 -16.90 6.64
C PHE A 84 -6.10 -15.50 6.18
N ALA A 85 -7.39 -15.24 6.29
CA ALA A 85 -7.96 -13.95 5.91
C ALA A 85 -7.75 -12.92 7.02
N ASN A 86 -6.73 -12.07 6.87
CA ASN A 86 -6.29 -11.08 7.85
C ASN A 86 -6.61 -9.66 7.36
N TRP A 87 -6.81 -8.73 8.30
CA TRP A 87 -7.10 -7.34 8.02
C TRP A 87 -5.83 -6.50 7.68
N ALA A 88 -4.65 -6.94 8.12
CA ALA A 88 -3.38 -6.23 7.98
C ALA A 88 -2.46 -6.86 6.94
N ASP A 89 -2.45 -8.19 6.85
CA ASP A 89 -1.66 -8.95 5.89
C ASP A 89 -2.55 -9.31 4.71
N VAL A 90 -2.56 -8.41 3.72
CA VAL A 90 -3.53 -8.36 2.64
C VAL A 90 -2.97 -9.05 1.40
N PRO A 91 -3.67 -10.03 0.81
CA PRO A 91 -3.31 -10.58 -0.50
C PRO A 91 -3.17 -9.49 -1.55
N SER A 92 -2.23 -9.67 -2.46
CA SER A 92 -2.08 -8.77 -3.60
C SER A 92 -1.82 -9.52 -4.89
N LEU A 93 -1.98 -8.84 -6.01
CA LEU A 93 -1.58 -9.32 -7.32
C LEU A 93 -0.77 -8.24 -8.05
N VAL A 94 0.07 -8.70 -8.96
CA VAL A 94 0.92 -7.85 -9.80
C VAL A 94 0.99 -8.44 -11.21
N GLU A 95 1.14 -7.59 -12.21
CA GLU A 95 1.46 -7.99 -13.58
C GLU A 95 2.97 -7.94 -13.80
N ALA A 96 3.52 -9.06 -14.26
CA ALA A 96 4.90 -9.13 -14.72
C ALA A 96 5.05 -8.43 -16.08
N PRO A 97 6.27 -8.01 -16.48
CA PRO A 97 6.53 -7.47 -17.82
C PRO A 97 6.15 -8.41 -18.96
N SER A 98 6.10 -9.72 -18.71
CA SER A 98 5.60 -10.73 -19.66
C SER A 98 4.09 -10.66 -19.92
N GLY A 99 3.34 -9.93 -19.09
CA GLY A 99 1.88 -9.93 -19.05
C GLY A 99 1.26 -11.02 -18.18
N ASP A 100 2.08 -11.86 -17.54
CA ASP A 100 1.62 -12.83 -16.54
C ASP A 100 1.19 -12.14 -15.26
N LEU A 101 0.16 -12.65 -14.62
CA LEU A 101 -0.23 -12.21 -13.30
C LEU A 101 0.34 -13.14 -12.24
N TYR A 102 0.87 -12.56 -11.17
CA TYR A 102 1.22 -13.26 -9.95
C TYR A 102 0.36 -12.73 -8.80
N ALA A 103 -0.23 -13.64 -8.04
CA ALA A 103 -0.98 -13.31 -6.84
C ALA A 103 -0.41 -14.07 -5.65
N HIS A 104 -0.42 -13.44 -4.47
CA HIS A 104 -0.12 -14.11 -3.23
C HIS A 104 -1.32 -14.09 -2.31
N TRP A 105 -1.38 -15.07 -1.43
CA TRP A 105 -2.32 -15.19 -0.31
C TRP A 105 -1.73 -16.02 0.80
N LEU A 106 -2.36 -16.03 1.97
CA LEU A 106 -1.85 -16.70 3.13
C LEU A 106 -2.67 -17.94 3.43
N ASP A 107 -1.99 -19.05 3.78
CA ASP A 107 -2.60 -20.31 4.12
C ASP A 107 -2.02 -20.80 5.46
N GLN A 108 -2.86 -21.34 6.35
CA GLN A 108 -2.39 -21.88 7.62
C GLN A 108 -1.54 -23.12 7.37
N ILE A 109 -0.44 -23.26 8.11
CA ILE A 109 0.49 -24.39 8.08
C ILE A 109 0.56 -25.12 9.42
N GLY A 110 -0.28 -24.74 10.38
CA GLY A 110 -0.37 -25.32 11.71
C GLY A 110 -1.63 -24.90 12.43
N THR A 111 -1.76 -25.30 13.69
CA THR A 111 -2.91 -24.99 14.54
C THR A 111 -2.77 -23.69 15.34
N ASP A 112 -1.59 -23.09 15.37
CA ASP A 112 -1.34 -21.80 16.01
C ASP A 112 -1.87 -20.67 15.13
N ASN A 113 -2.41 -19.62 15.73
CA ASN A 113 -2.96 -18.45 15.04
C ASN A 113 -1.94 -17.70 14.17
N TYR A 114 -0.64 -17.87 14.45
CA TYR A 114 0.45 -17.24 13.69
C TYR A 114 1.26 -18.25 12.86
N ALA A 115 0.77 -19.49 12.71
CA ALA A 115 1.38 -20.52 11.88
C ALA A 115 0.77 -20.48 10.46
N TYR A 116 1.22 -19.55 9.63
CA TYR A 116 0.78 -19.41 8.23
C TYR A 116 1.94 -19.11 7.31
N GLY A 117 1.76 -19.45 6.05
CA GLY A 117 2.72 -19.25 4.99
C GLY A 117 2.13 -18.56 3.77
N VAL A 118 3.00 -18.14 2.87
CA VAL A 118 2.65 -17.41 1.66
C VAL A 118 2.50 -18.39 0.49
N ARG A 119 1.32 -18.46 -0.10
CA ARG A 119 1.04 -19.14 -1.37
C ARG A 119 1.23 -18.19 -2.53
N ILE A 120 1.69 -18.72 -3.67
CA ILE A 120 1.82 -18.01 -4.94
C ILE A 120 0.98 -18.70 -5.99
N GLU A 121 0.20 -17.90 -6.69
CA GLU A 121 -0.57 -18.30 -7.87
C GLU A 121 -0.07 -17.52 -9.10
N ARG A 122 -0.02 -18.14 -10.27
CA ARG A 122 0.32 -17.52 -11.54
C ARG A 122 -0.80 -17.70 -12.55
N SER A 123 -1.07 -16.68 -13.34
CA SER A 123 -1.96 -16.73 -14.52
C SER A 123 -1.25 -16.18 -15.74
N PHE A 124 -1.32 -16.90 -16.85
CA PHE A 124 -0.79 -16.49 -18.16
C PHE A 124 -1.88 -16.11 -19.17
N ASP A 125 -3.13 -16.06 -18.73
CA ASP A 125 -4.31 -15.75 -19.55
C ASP A 125 -5.16 -14.60 -18.99
N ARG A 126 -4.50 -13.64 -18.35
CA ARG A 126 -5.10 -12.43 -17.75
C ARG A 126 -6.10 -12.74 -16.61
N GLY A 127 -5.81 -13.75 -15.80
CA GLY A 127 -6.60 -14.10 -14.61
C GLY A 127 -7.82 -14.96 -14.90
N LYS A 128 -7.94 -15.57 -16.08
CA LYS A 128 -9.02 -16.52 -16.39
C LYS A 128 -8.79 -17.87 -15.73
N THR A 129 -7.55 -18.35 -15.75
CA THR A 129 -7.10 -19.55 -15.04
C THR A 129 -5.84 -19.27 -14.23
N TRP A 130 -5.68 -20.02 -13.14
CA TRP A 130 -4.59 -19.87 -12.20
C TRP A 130 -3.91 -21.20 -11.94
N LYS A 131 -2.58 -21.15 -11.85
CA LYS A 131 -1.71 -22.28 -11.50
C LYS A 131 -1.02 -21.99 -10.19
N SER A 132 -1.15 -22.88 -9.22
CA SER A 132 -0.41 -22.75 -7.96
C SER A 132 1.06 -23.07 -8.18
N LEU A 133 1.94 -22.20 -7.66
CA LEU A 133 3.39 -22.40 -7.62
C LEU A 133 3.85 -22.98 -6.26
N GLY A 134 2.91 -23.16 -5.31
CA GLY A 134 3.22 -23.62 -3.96
C GLY A 134 3.54 -22.47 -3.00
N TRP A 135 4.46 -22.74 -2.07
CA TRP A 135 4.91 -21.77 -1.08
C TRP A 135 5.96 -20.82 -1.64
N LEU A 136 5.87 -19.52 -1.30
CA LEU A 136 6.89 -18.53 -1.65
C LEU A 136 8.26 -18.85 -1.04
N HIS A 137 8.25 -19.45 0.13
CA HIS A 137 9.42 -19.78 0.94
C HIS A 137 9.67 -21.29 1.01
N ASN A 138 10.91 -21.67 1.24
CA ASN A 138 11.31 -23.07 1.38
C ASN A 138 11.18 -23.61 2.82
N ASP A 139 10.67 -22.79 3.76
CA ASP A 139 10.39 -23.19 5.12
C ASP A 139 8.92 -23.56 5.29
N THR A 140 8.66 -24.67 5.97
CA THR A 140 7.32 -25.17 6.29
C THR A 140 7.10 -25.32 7.80
N SER A 141 7.94 -24.67 8.61
CA SER A 141 7.75 -24.63 10.06
C SER A 141 6.46 -23.87 10.41
N ALA A 142 5.85 -24.25 11.54
CA ALA A 142 4.62 -23.61 12.03
C ALA A 142 4.92 -22.23 12.63
N THR A 143 5.36 -21.29 11.79
CA THR A 143 5.69 -19.90 12.13
C THR A 143 5.06 -18.93 11.14
N GLU A 144 5.15 -17.65 11.41
CA GLU A 144 4.55 -16.58 10.63
C GLU A 144 5.40 -16.24 9.39
N HIS A 145 4.78 -16.28 8.18
CA HIS A 145 5.37 -15.84 6.93
C HIS A 145 4.34 -15.00 6.19
N GLY A 146 4.60 -13.71 6.00
CA GLY A 146 3.59 -12.83 5.41
C GLY A 146 4.05 -11.41 5.16
N PHE A 147 3.11 -10.47 5.14
CA PHE A 147 3.33 -9.04 4.90
C PHE A 147 4.08 -8.78 3.57
N VAL A 148 3.58 -9.41 2.52
CA VAL A 148 4.25 -9.52 1.22
C VAL A 148 4.09 -8.24 0.40
N SER A 149 5.19 -7.84 -0.27
CA SER A 149 5.19 -6.89 -1.39
C SER A 149 5.65 -7.59 -2.66
N LEU A 150 4.88 -7.46 -3.73
CA LEU A 150 5.23 -7.93 -5.07
C LEU A 150 5.48 -6.72 -5.98
N ILE A 151 6.61 -6.70 -6.68
CA ILE A 151 6.93 -5.65 -7.65
C ILE A 151 7.39 -6.25 -8.98
N PRO A 152 7.00 -5.67 -10.14
CA PRO A 152 7.57 -6.04 -11.41
C PRO A 152 9.01 -5.51 -11.52
N GLU A 153 9.92 -6.34 -12.01
CA GLU A 153 11.25 -5.98 -12.49
C GLU A 153 11.33 -6.30 -13.98
N ASP A 154 12.40 -5.95 -14.68
CA ASP A 154 12.50 -6.03 -16.15
C ASP A 154 12.04 -7.36 -16.78
N LYS A 155 12.27 -8.48 -16.11
CA LYS A 155 12.00 -9.82 -16.66
C LYS A 155 11.17 -10.71 -15.76
N HIS A 156 10.96 -10.33 -14.51
CA HIS A 156 10.36 -11.15 -13.48
C HIS A 156 9.59 -10.31 -12.46
N VAL A 157 9.00 -10.95 -11.48
CA VAL A 157 8.44 -10.30 -10.29
C VAL A 157 9.35 -10.59 -9.11
N ARG A 158 9.65 -9.58 -8.32
CA ARG A 158 10.33 -9.74 -7.03
C ARG A 158 9.31 -9.71 -5.90
N ALA A 159 9.44 -10.67 -5.01
CA ALA A 159 8.71 -10.75 -3.77
C ALA A 159 9.60 -10.35 -2.59
N PHE A 160 9.03 -9.61 -1.64
CA PHE A 160 9.59 -9.32 -0.32
C PHE A 160 8.58 -9.76 0.72
N TRP A 161 9.03 -10.38 1.82
CA TRP A 161 8.13 -10.80 2.90
C TRP A 161 8.82 -10.83 4.25
N LEU A 162 8.03 -10.79 5.31
CA LEU A 162 8.48 -11.07 6.67
C LEU A 162 8.46 -12.58 6.90
N ASP A 163 9.55 -13.12 7.46
CA ASP A 163 9.78 -14.55 7.60
C ASP A 163 10.16 -14.92 9.03
N GLY A 164 9.28 -15.64 9.66
CA GLY A 164 9.39 -16.02 11.07
C GLY A 164 10.04 -17.38 11.34
N ARG A 165 10.66 -18.04 10.34
CA ARG A 165 11.26 -19.39 10.51
C ARG A 165 12.23 -19.51 11.71
N MET A 166 12.88 -18.42 12.06
CA MET A 166 13.75 -18.37 13.23
C MET A 166 13.01 -18.14 14.55
N MET A 167 11.74 -17.69 14.52
CA MET A 167 10.95 -17.41 15.72
C MET A 167 10.71 -18.66 16.59
N SER A 168 10.77 -19.85 16.03
CA SER A 168 10.72 -21.12 16.75
C SER A 168 11.99 -21.44 17.54
N LYS A 169 13.08 -20.71 17.33
CA LYS A 169 14.36 -20.89 18.02
C LYS A 169 14.45 -19.98 19.24
N PRO A 170 15.21 -20.37 20.31
CA PRO A 170 15.47 -19.46 21.42
C PRO A 170 16.09 -18.14 20.94
N LYS A 171 15.48 -17.00 21.31
CA LYS A 171 15.85 -15.66 20.86
C LYS A 171 15.76 -15.46 19.33
N GLY A 172 14.97 -16.30 18.67
CA GLY A 172 14.72 -16.18 17.24
C GLY A 172 14.03 -14.87 16.90
N LYS A 173 14.28 -14.38 15.69
CA LYS A 173 13.84 -13.08 15.22
C LYS A 173 13.10 -13.21 13.91
N MET A 174 12.24 -12.25 13.62
CA MET A 174 11.63 -12.07 12.31
C MET A 174 12.66 -11.51 11.34
N MET A 175 12.67 -12.02 10.12
CA MET A 175 13.57 -11.57 9.05
C MET A 175 12.79 -10.91 7.92
N LEU A 176 13.46 -10.02 7.20
CA LEU A 176 13.02 -9.58 5.87
C LEU A 176 13.74 -10.43 4.83
N ARG A 177 12.98 -11.04 3.93
CA ARG A 177 13.52 -11.87 2.84
C ARG A 177 13.01 -11.42 1.48
N SER A 178 13.67 -11.88 0.44
CA SER A 178 13.30 -11.64 -0.95
C SER A 178 13.50 -12.89 -1.79
N ALA A 179 12.67 -13.05 -2.84
CA ALA A 179 12.83 -14.06 -3.90
C ALA A 179 12.36 -13.52 -5.25
N ILE A 180 12.72 -14.22 -6.31
CA ILE A 180 12.32 -13.94 -7.70
C ILE A 180 11.24 -14.94 -8.13
N LEU A 181 10.16 -14.42 -8.74
CA LEU A 181 9.12 -15.20 -9.39
C LEU A 181 9.30 -15.06 -10.90
N GLU A 182 9.72 -16.12 -11.58
CA GLU A 182 9.96 -16.13 -13.02
C GLU A 182 9.35 -17.38 -13.66
N GLY A 183 8.35 -17.20 -14.51
CA GLY A 183 7.57 -18.32 -15.01
C GLY A 183 6.97 -19.13 -13.86
N ASP A 184 7.17 -20.43 -13.86
CA ASP A 184 6.69 -21.33 -12.81
C ASP A 184 7.70 -21.55 -11.68
N GLN A 185 8.73 -20.73 -11.58
CA GLN A 185 9.83 -20.92 -10.63
C GLN A 185 9.90 -19.81 -9.60
N ILE A 186 10.22 -20.20 -8.38
CA ILE A 186 10.61 -19.30 -7.28
C ILE A 186 12.10 -19.52 -7.05
N LYS A 187 12.88 -18.44 -7.20
CA LYS A 187 14.35 -18.48 -7.23
C LYS A 187 14.96 -17.49 -6.27
N GLU A 188 16.23 -17.67 -5.97
CA GLU A 188 17.09 -16.69 -5.28
C GLU A 188 16.50 -16.19 -3.96
N GLU A 189 16.04 -17.12 -3.12
CA GLU A 189 15.59 -16.75 -1.78
C GLU A 189 16.77 -16.28 -0.93
N ILE A 190 16.75 -15.02 -0.50
CA ILE A 190 17.82 -14.39 0.27
C ILE A 190 17.29 -13.65 1.50
N VAL A 191 18.14 -13.48 2.52
CA VAL A 191 17.90 -12.63 3.68
C VAL A 191 18.40 -11.22 3.38
N LEU A 192 17.55 -10.21 3.64
CA LEU A 192 17.89 -8.80 3.51
C LEU A 192 18.15 -8.13 4.87
N ASP A 193 17.43 -8.57 5.90
CA ASP A 193 17.58 -8.15 7.29
C ASP A 193 17.18 -9.29 8.22
N ASP A 194 17.93 -9.52 9.27
CA ASP A 194 17.75 -10.65 10.19
C ASP A 194 17.08 -10.31 11.53
N ASP A 195 16.65 -9.04 11.74
CA ASP A 195 15.93 -8.59 12.94
C ASP A 195 14.97 -7.45 12.64
N VAL A 196 13.72 -7.76 12.31
CA VAL A 196 12.71 -6.77 11.91
C VAL A 196 11.44 -6.85 12.77
N CYS A 197 10.56 -5.86 12.65
CA CYS A 197 9.24 -5.90 13.27
C CYS A 197 8.38 -7.03 12.69
N THR A 198 7.67 -7.76 13.54
CA THR A 198 6.94 -8.99 13.17
C THR A 198 5.59 -8.75 12.49
N CYS A 199 5.02 -7.55 12.53
CA CYS A 199 3.60 -7.35 12.27
C CYS A 199 3.24 -6.13 11.42
N CYS A 200 4.20 -5.59 10.68
CA CYS A 200 3.96 -4.40 9.86
C CYS A 200 4.15 -4.70 8.38
N PRO A 201 3.21 -4.32 7.52
CA PRO A 201 3.37 -4.49 6.08
C PRO A 201 4.67 -3.90 5.56
N THR A 202 5.30 -4.63 4.64
CA THR A 202 6.35 -4.10 3.78
C THR A 202 5.75 -3.27 2.64
N SER A 203 6.54 -2.44 2.00
CA SER A 203 6.17 -1.77 0.75
C SER A 203 7.39 -1.62 -0.13
N ALA A 204 7.28 -1.94 -1.40
CA ALA A 204 8.42 -1.94 -2.31
C ALA A 204 8.04 -1.35 -3.67
N ILE A 205 9.04 -0.79 -4.36
CA ILE A 205 8.91 -0.28 -5.72
C ILE A 205 10.21 -0.53 -6.50
N GLN A 206 10.12 -0.50 -7.83
CA GLN A 206 11.27 -0.44 -8.71
C GLN A 206 11.69 1.02 -8.89
N LEU A 207 12.97 1.32 -8.62
CA LEU A 207 13.62 2.60 -8.94
C LEU A 207 14.45 2.46 -10.23
N SER A 208 15.00 3.57 -10.72
CA SER A 208 15.86 3.56 -11.92
C SER A 208 17.11 2.69 -11.76
N ASN A 209 17.61 2.58 -10.55
CA ASN A 209 18.86 1.86 -10.23
C ASN A 209 18.64 0.49 -9.55
N GLY A 210 17.41 0.02 -9.42
CA GLY A 210 17.04 -1.24 -8.79
C GLY A 210 15.92 -1.12 -7.77
N PRO A 211 15.48 -2.22 -7.16
CA PRO A 211 14.38 -2.22 -6.22
C PRO A 211 14.73 -1.58 -4.88
N ILE A 212 13.73 -0.97 -4.24
CA ILE A 212 13.76 -0.55 -2.84
C ILE A 212 12.60 -1.18 -2.10
N VAL A 213 12.87 -1.71 -0.91
CA VAL A 213 11.86 -2.14 0.05
C VAL A 213 11.96 -1.32 1.33
N VAL A 214 10.83 -0.78 1.79
CA VAL A 214 10.70 -0.11 3.08
C VAL A 214 9.91 -1.00 4.03
N TYR A 215 10.32 -1.06 5.28
CA TYR A 215 9.72 -1.91 6.30
C TYR A 215 9.89 -1.29 7.68
N ARG A 216 9.12 -1.78 8.65
CA ARG A 216 9.34 -1.40 10.04
C ARG A 216 10.41 -2.29 10.63
N ASP A 217 11.44 -1.64 11.10
CA ASP A 217 12.59 -2.26 11.75
C ASP A 217 12.32 -2.53 13.25
N ARG A 218 13.23 -3.26 13.89
CA ARG A 218 13.22 -3.53 15.32
C ARG A 218 14.63 -3.54 15.88
N SER A 219 14.93 -2.55 16.74
CA SER A 219 16.19 -2.60 17.47
C SER A 219 16.10 -3.47 18.73
N PRO A 220 17.23 -3.89 19.32
CA PRO A 220 17.24 -4.61 20.60
C PRO A 220 16.59 -3.81 21.76
N HIS A 221 16.43 -2.51 21.62
CA HIS A 221 15.77 -1.63 22.57
C HIS A 221 14.31 -1.31 22.21
N GLU A 222 13.69 -2.10 21.32
CA GLU A 222 12.31 -1.92 20.87
C GLU A 222 12.06 -0.57 20.16
N ILE A 223 13.07 0.03 19.56
CA ILE A 223 12.88 1.15 18.64
C ILE A 223 12.32 0.58 17.31
N ARG A 224 11.20 1.12 16.87
CA ARG A 224 10.42 0.66 15.72
C ARG A 224 10.38 1.71 14.61
N ASP A 225 11.53 2.21 14.21
CA ASP A 225 11.63 3.17 13.11
C ASP A 225 11.47 2.46 11.74
N ILE A 226 11.25 3.23 10.69
CA ILE A 226 11.20 2.70 9.31
C ILE A 226 12.62 2.62 8.77
N SER A 227 12.98 1.45 8.27
CA SER A 227 14.22 1.19 7.54
C SER A 227 13.93 0.81 6.08
N PHE A 228 14.97 0.80 5.26
CA PHE A 228 14.92 0.35 3.88
C PHE A 228 16.19 -0.42 3.49
N VAL A 229 16.04 -1.23 2.44
CA VAL A 229 17.14 -1.90 1.74
C VAL A 229 17.02 -1.59 0.25
N LEU A 230 18.14 -1.29 -0.40
CA LEU A 230 18.26 -1.00 -1.83
C LEU A 230 18.94 -2.16 -2.55
N GLY A 231 18.33 -2.63 -3.63
CA GLY A 231 18.98 -3.52 -4.58
C GLY A 231 19.67 -2.71 -5.69
N LYS A 232 20.86 -3.11 -6.09
CA LYS A 232 21.60 -2.53 -7.22
C LYS A 232 22.55 -3.58 -7.80
N ASP A 233 22.48 -3.81 -9.10
CA ASP A 233 23.38 -4.73 -9.83
C ASP A 233 23.49 -6.11 -9.15
N GLY A 234 22.36 -6.68 -8.70
CA GLY A 234 22.29 -7.96 -8.00
C GLY A 234 22.83 -7.96 -6.56
N LYS A 235 23.23 -6.80 -6.03
CA LYS A 235 23.71 -6.63 -4.66
C LYS A 235 22.71 -5.83 -3.83
N TRP A 236 22.68 -6.08 -2.53
CA TRP A 236 21.82 -5.40 -1.59
C TRP A 236 22.60 -4.52 -0.64
N SER A 237 22.07 -3.34 -0.35
CA SER A 237 22.62 -2.48 0.70
C SER A 237 22.41 -3.12 2.07
N LYS A 238 23.16 -2.67 3.07
CA LYS A 238 22.78 -2.92 4.46
C LYS A 238 21.47 -2.20 4.79
N PRO A 239 20.68 -2.73 5.75
CA PRO A 239 19.56 -2.01 6.35
C PRO A 239 19.95 -0.60 6.75
N THR A 240 19.13 0.36 6.38
CA THR A 240 19.39 1.79 6.63
C THR A 240 18.10 2.45 7.13
N SER A 241 18.19 3.16 8.25
CA SER A 241 17.03 3.91 8.76
C SER A 241 16.62 5.01 7.78
N LEU A 242 15.35 5.07 7.48
CA LEU A 242 14.77 6.13 6.64
C LEU A 242 14.86 7.48 7.35
N GLN A 243 14.54 7.50 8.64
CA GLN A 243 14.62 8.63 9.55
C GLN A 243 14.69 8.10 10.98
N VAL A 244 15.48 8.75 11.82
CA VAL A 244 15.57 8.42 13.24
C VAL A 244 14.46 9.14 13.99
N ASP A 245 13.33 8.46 14.17
CA ASP A 245 12.19 8.93 14.95
C ASP A 245 12.33 8.54 16.43
N ASN A 246 13.14 7.52 16.74
CA ASN A 246 13.34 6.90 18.06
C ASN A 246 12.02 6.43 18.70
N TRP A 247 11.14 5.86 17.89
CA TRP A 247 9.85 5.41 18.40
C TRP A 247 9.98 4.12 19.22
N LEU A 248 10.02 4.28 20.56
CA LEU A 248 9.99 3.15 21.49
C LEU A 248 8.58 2.53 21.51
N MET A 249 8.48 1.29 21.04
CA MET A 249 7.22 0.55 20.92
C MET A 249 7.41 -0.94 21.24
N PRO A 250 7.35 -1.36 22.51
CA PRO A 250 7.45 -2.77 22.88
C PRO A 250 6.14 -3.52 22.57
N GLY A 251 5.82 -3.70 21.30
CA GLY A 251 4.59 -4.32 20.83
C GLY A 251 4.42 -4.30 19.33
N CYS A 252 3.20 -4.63 18.86
CA CYS A 252 2.83 -4.71 17.45
C CYS A 252 2.04 -3.47 17.01
N PRO A 253 2.66 -2.47 16.37
CA PRO A 253 1.95 -1.26 15.95
C PRO A 253 1.03 -1.50 14.74
N VAL A 254 1.29 -2.53 13.93
CA VAL A 254 0.58 -2.86 12.69
C VAL A 254 0.38 -1.63 11.78
N ASN A 255 1.47 -0.88 11.63
CA ASN A 255 1.57 0.34 10.82
C ASN A 255 2.87 0.29 10.01
N GLY A 256 2.81 -0.26 8.81
CA GLY A 256 3.89 -0.23 7.84
C GLY A 256 4.06 1.15 7.22
N ALA A 257 5.13 1.32 6.45
CA ALA A 257 5.28 2.45 5.55
C ALA A 257 4.66 2.14 4.19
N SER A 258 4.38 3.18 3.40
CA SER A 258 4.00 3.04 1.99
C SER A 258 4.92 3.90 1.14
N ILE A 259 5.46 3.32 0.06
CA ILE A 259 6.41 3.97 -0.83
C ILE A 259 5.82 4.13 -2.23
N ALA A 260 6.09 5.27 -2.86
CA ALA A 260 5.77 5.55 -4.26
C ALA A 260 6.89 6.40 -4.89
N THR A 261 6.93 6.48 -6.22
CA THR A 261 7.92 7.28 -6.94
C THR A 261 7.33 7.97 -8.16
N THR A 262 7.92 9.09 -8.54
CA THR A 262 7.70 9.75 -9.82
C THR A 262 9.02 10.38 -10.30
N GLY A 263 9.44 10.04 -11.52
CA GLY A 263 10.79 10.37 -11.97
C GLY A 263 11.85 9.83 -11.00
N ASN A 264 12.70 10.71 -10.49
CA ASN A 264 13.70 10.37 -9.47
C ASN A 264 13.29 10.75 -8.02
N LEU A 265 12.05 11.23 -7.82
CA LEU A 265 11.54 11.58 -6.50
C LEU A 265 10.88 10.36 -5.86
N VAL A 266 11.29 10.06 -4.65
CA VAL A 266 10.74 8.98 -3.82
C VAL A 266 9.93 9.59 -2.68
N ALA A 267 8.74 9.09 -2.49
CA ALA A 267 7.79 9.50 -1.45
C ALA A 267 7.48 8.32 -0.54
N VAL A 268 7.71 8.47 0.76
CA VAL A 268 7.43 7.43 1.77
C VAL A 268 6.54 8.01 2.86
N SER A 269 5.33 7.50 2.98
CA SER A 269 4.48 7.81 4.14
C SER A 269 4.71 6.81 5.26
N ARG A 270 4.70 7.30 6.49
CA ARG A 270 4.84 6.48 7.69
C ARG A 270 4.01 7.01 8.85
N PHE A 271 3.53 6.10 9.67
CA PHE A 271 3.04 6.40 11.01
C PHE A 271 4.20 6.29 12.00
N THR A 272 4.32 7.26 12.90
CA THR A 272 5.32 7.24 13.96
C THR A 272 4.83 8.02 15.20
N VAL A 273 5.53 7.88 16.31
CA VAL A 273 5.29 8.67 17.51
C VAL A 273 6.57 9.44 17.85
N VAL A 274 6.52 10.75 17.67
CA VAL A 274 7.63 11.65 17.98
C VAL A 274 7.23 12.55 19.16
N ASN A 275 8.06 12.61 20.19
CA ASN A 275 7.77 13.38 21.41
C ASN A 275 6.38 13.05 22.01
N ASN A 276 6.03 11.78 22.10
CA ASN A 276 4.74 11.26 22.58
C ASN A 276 3.52 11.72 21.76
N LYS A 277 3.71 12.13 20.52
CA LYS A 277 2.64 12.53 19.60
C LYS A 277 2.62 11.61 18.39
N ALA A 278 1.50 10.92 18.21
CA ALA A 278 1.25 10.10 17.03
C ALA A 278 1.08 11.00 15.79
N GLN A 279 1.73 10.63 14.70
CA GLN A 279 1.77 11.43 13.48
C GLN A 279 1.74 10.52 12.24
N VAL A 280 1.18 11.04 11.16
CA VAL A 280 1.42 10.56 9.78
C VAL A 280 2.34 11.57 9.10
N ILE A 281 3.47 11.08 8.62
CA ILE A 281 4.52 11.89 8.01
C ILE A 281 4.80 11.35 6.61
N LEU A 282 4.91 12.25 5.64
CA LEU A 282 5.41 11.97 4.30
C LEU A 282 6.86 12.44 4.21
N ARG A 283 7.76 11.55 3.83
CA ARG A 283 9.16 11.88 3.55
C ARG A 283 9.40 11.90 2.06
N LEU A 284 10.02 12.96 1.57
CA LEU A 284 10.44 13.11 0.18
C LEU A 284 11.96 13.12 0.10
N PHE A 285 12.52 12.34 -0.82
CA PHE A 285 13.94 12.37 -1.14
C PHE A 285 14.17 11.98 -2.61
N ARG A 286 15.31 12.33 -3.16
CA ARG A 286 15.71 11.88 -4.51
C ARG A 286 16.47 10.58 -4.44
N GLU A 287 16.36 9.76 -5.46
CA GLU A 287 17.17 8.54 -5.61
C GLU A 287 18.64 8.84 -5.34
N GLY A 288 19.29 8.03 -4.50
CA GLY A 288 20.67 8.23 -4.06
C GLY A 288 20.89 9.33 -2.99
N GLN A 289 19.86 10.09 -2.63
CA GLN A 289 19.93 11.20 -1.65
C GLN A 289 19.01 10.98 -0.44
N ASN A 290 18.79 9.76 -0.03
CA ASN A 290 17.87 9.39 1.05
C ASN A 290 18.14 10.09 2.40
N LYS A 291 19.41 10.47 2.67
CA LYS A 291 19.78 11.22 3.90
C LYS A 291 19.32 12.67 3.90
N SER A 292 19.13 13.28 2.72
CA SER A 292 18.74 14.68 2.55
C SER A 292 17.22 14.86 2.39
N GLY A 293 16.43 13.89 2.83
CA GLY A 293 14.97 13.90 2.69
C GLY A 293 14.29 14.99 3.52
N LYS A 294 13.15 15.48 3.01
CA LYS A 294 12.26 16.45 3.66
C LYS A 294 11.06 15.72 4.26
N ASP A 295 10.81 15.92 5.54
CA ASP A 295 9.63 15.41 6.25
C ASP A 295 8.50 16.46 6.23
N ILE A 296 7.30 15.99 5.91
CA ILE A 296 6.07 16.78 5.84
C ILE A 296 5.05 16.12 6.76
N VAL A 297 4.66 16.79 7.83
CA VAL A 297 3.65 16.26 8.77
C VAL A 297 2.27 16.45 8.14
N LEU A 298 1.61 15.35 7.79
CA LEU A 298 0.26 15.34 7.19
C LEU A 298 -0.82 15.36 8.27
N ASP A 299 -0.60 14.66 9.39
CA ASP A 299 -1.53 14.61 10.51
C ASP A 299 -0.78 14.45 11.84
N LYS A 300 -1.15 15.26 12.83
CA LYS A 300 -0.63 15.24 14.20
C LYS A 300 -1.73 15.16 15.26
N ASN A 301 -2.95 14.87 14.83
CA ASN A 301 -4.15 14.85 15.68
C ASN A 301 -4.47 13.41 16.12
N ALA A 302 -3.47 12.70 16.63
CA ALA A 302 -3.54 11.31 17.08
C ALA A 302 -4.13 10.36 16.02
N PRO A 303 -3.62 10.35 14.76
CA PRO A 303 -4.14 9.49 13.70
C PRO A 303 -3.99 8.01 14.06
N ILE A 304 -4.84 7.14 13.47
CA ILE A 304 -4.66 5.69 13.50
C ILE A 304 -3.49 5.29 12.59
N GLY A 305 -3.25 6.05 11.52
CA GLY A 305 -2.20 5.77 10.53
C GLY A 305 -2.71 4.88 9.40
N ARG A 306 -2.04 3.73 9.15
CA ARG A 306 -2.36 2.78 8.07
C ARG A 306 -2.38 3.49 6.72
N SER A 307 -1.30 4.19 6.41
CA SER A 307 -1.22 5.05 5.22
C SER A 307 -0.90 4.27 3.95
N THR A 308 -1.39 4.81 2.83
CA THR A 308 -1.01 4.42 1.46
C THR A 308 -0.67 5.68 0.68
N THR A 309 0.35 5.59 -0.20
CA THR A 309 0.86 6.73 -0.97
C THR A 309 0.96 6.36 -2.44
N VAL A 310 0.56 7.27 -3.30
CA VAL A 310 0.70 7.18 -4.76
C VAL A 310 1.25 8.50 -5.30
N CYS A 311 1.98 8.43 -6.41
CA CYS A 311 2.54 9.59 -7.10
C CYS A 311 1.95 9.72 -8.50
N THR A 312 1.81 10.95 -8.95
CA THR A 312 1.62 11.34 -10.35
C THR A 312 2.84 12.15 -10.82
N GLU A 313 2.83 12.62 -12.03
CA GLU A 313 3.89 13.52 -12.54
C GLU A 313 3.94 14.85 -11.79
N ASP A 314 2.82 15.32 -11.19
CA ASP A 314 2.68 16.66 -10.60
C ASP A 314 2.41 16.67 -9.10
N SER A 315 1.98 15.55 -8.52
CA SER A 315 1.49 15.51 -7.14
C SER A 315 1.70 14.14 -6.48
N ILE A 316 1.72 14.17 -5.16
CA ILE A 316 1.79 13.00 -4.30
C ILE A 316 0.51 12.96 -3.48
N TYR A 317 -0.18 11.83 -3.50
CA TYR A 317 -1.40 11.60 -2.74
C TYR A 317 -1.12 10.59 -1.65
N THR A 318 -1.40 10.96 -0.40
CA THR A 318 -1.33 10.05 0.75
C THR A 318 -2.70 9.94 1.38
N VAL A 319 -3.19 8.71 1.57
CA VAL A 319 -4.45 8.39 2.23
C VAL A 319 -4.14 7.69 3.55
N TRP A 320 -4.85 8.01 4.62
CA TRP A 320 -4.69 7.38 5.94
C TRP A 320 -5.97 7.40 6.73
N ILE A 321 -6.01 6.64 7.84
CA ILE A 321 -7.09 6.68 8.81
C ILE A 321 -6.72 7.70 9.90
N GLY A 322 -7.52 8.72 10.04
CA GLY A 322 -7.40 9.76 11.06
C GLY A 322 -8.73 10.02 11.74
N PHE A 323 -8.84 11.17 12.39
CA PHE A 323 -10.06 11.57 13.08
C PHE A 323 -10.60 12.91 12.57
N ASP A 324 -11.92 13.02 12.57
CA ASP A 324 -12.66 14.27 12.57
C ASP A 324 -13.40 14.35 13.91
N LYS A 325 -12.91 15.23 14.80
CA LYS A 325 -13.34 15.28 16.22
C LYS A 325 -13.13 13.90 16.89
N LYS A 326 -14.22 13.13 17.08
CA LYS A 326 -14.21 11.80 17.70
C LYS A 326 -14.58 10.67 16.72
N ARG A 327 -14.74 10.97 15.42
CA ARG A 327 -15.11 9.96 14.41
C ARG A 327 -13.89 9.61 13.59
N SER A 328 -13.66 8.33 13.38
CA SER A 328 -12.64 7.85 12.45
C SER A 328 -13.09 8.12 11.01
N VAL A 329 -12.13 8.60 10.21
CA VAL A 329 -12.35 9.00 8.83
C VAL A 329 -11.16 8.59 7.96
N LEU A 330 -11.42 8.29 6.70
CA LEU A 330 -10.39 8.29 5.69
C LEU A 330 -10.05 9.74 5.36
N ARG A 331 -8.77 10.09 5.45
CA ARG A 331 -8.21 11.39 5.07
C ARG A 331 -7.29 11.25 3.88
N MET A 332 -7.13 12.33 3.15
CA MET A 332 -6.18 12.44 2.05
C MET A 332 -5.45 13.76 2.11
N ALA A 333 -4.16 13.75 1.83
CA ALA A 333 -3.39 14.93 1.50
C ALA A 333 -2.87 14.82 0.07
N GLU A 334 -2.97 15.92 -0.67
CA GLU A 334 -2.24 16.16 -1.90
C GLU A 334 -1.06 17.07 -1.60
N VAL A 335 0.12 16.64 -2.00
CA VAL A 335 1.39 17.34 -1.76
C VAL A 335 2.08 17.56 -3.09
N SER A 336 2.60 18.77 -3.34
CA SER A 336 3.41 19.06 -4.52
C SER A 336 4.74 18.31 -4.48
N LEU A 337 5.41 18.16 -5.62
CA LEU A 337 6.75 17.55 -5.68
C LEU A 337 7.80 18.34 -4.88
N ALA A 338 7.54 19.62 -4.59
CA ALA A 338 8.37 20.47 -3.72
C ALA A 338 8.06 20.27 -2.22
N GLY A 339 7.03 19.47 -1.89
CA GLY A 339 6.63 19.16 -0.53
C GLY A 339 5.74 20.22 0.12
N GLU A 340 4.88 20.87 -0.66
CA GLU A 340 3.85 21.79 -0.18
C GLU A 340 2.50 21.09 -0.15
N ILE A 341 1.78 21.15 0.96
CA ILE A 341 0.44 20.58 1.07
C ILE A 341 -0.53 21.45 0.28
N LYS A 342 -1.00 20.96 -0.88
CA LYS A 342 -2.00 21.62 -1.72
C LYS A 342 -3.41 21.43 -1.16
N ARG A 343 -3.73 20.20 -0.71
CA ARG A 343 -5.02 19.85 -0.10
C ARG A 343 -4.81 18.89 1.06
N ASN A 344 -5.64 19.02 2.10
CA ASN A 344 -5.79 18.03 3.16
C ASN A 344 -7.27 17.96 3.52
N MET A 345 -7.92 16.83 3.21
CA MET A 345 -9.37 16.71 3.30
C MET A 345 -9.81 15.35 3.84
N ILE A 346 -11.04 15.31 4.31
CA ILE A 346 -11.76 14.08 4.65
C ILE A 346 -12.37 13.53 3.38
N LEU A 347 -12.17 12.23 3.13
CA LEU A 347 -12.81 11.53 2.02
C LEU A 347 -14.16 10.97 2.44
N THR A 348 -14.20 10.21 3.53
CA THR A 348 -15.42 9.55 4.02
C THR A 348 -15.24 9.10 5.48
N PRO A 349 -16.30 8.96 6.26
CA PRO A 349 -16.27 8.21 7.51
C PRO A 349 -15.85 6.75 7.29
N ILE A 350 -15.22 6.14 8.28
CA ILE A 350 -14.79 4.73 8.29
C ILE A 350 -14.93 4.18 9.70
N ASP A 351 -15.17 2.86 9.82
CA ASP A 351 -15.11 2.17 11.10
C ASP A 351 -13.68 2.20 11.67
N GLU A 352 -13.53 2.49 12.96
CA GLU A 352 -12.23 2.52 13.65
C GLU A 352 -11.68 1.14 14.00
N ASN A 353 -12.49 0.09 13.86
CA ASN A 353 -12.11 -1.26 14.17
C ASN A 353 -10.90 -1.73 13.34
N ARG A 354 -10.17 -2.69 13.87
CA ARG A 354 -9.05 -3.30 13.15
C ARG A 354 -9.48 -3.92 11.82
N SER A 355 -10.72 -4.41 11.74
CA SER A 355 -11.32 -4.99 10.53
C SER A 355 -11.40 -4.03 9.34
N SER A 356 -11.36 -2.71 9.56
CA SER A 356 -11.27 -1.71 8.48
C SER A 356 -10.01 -1.85 7.63
N GLY A 357 -9.00 -2.53 8.16
CA GLY A 357 -7.80 -2.87 7.42
C GLY A 357 -6.91 -1.68 7.12
N ILE A 358 -6.15 -1.81 6.05
CA ILE A 358 -5.25 -0.80 5.52
C ILE A 358 -5.83 -0.35 4.18
N PRO A 359 -6.20 0.93 4.00
CA PRO A 359 -6.69 1.42 2.72
C PRO A 359 -5.64 1.23 1.63
N ARG A 360 -6.09 0.95 0.41
CA ARG A 360 -5.23 0.83 -0.76
C ARG A 360 -5.62 1.90 -1.77
N ALA A 361 -4.64 2.54 -2.38
CA ALA A 361 -4.87 3.58 -3.36
C ALA A 361 -4.07 3.34 -4.64
N ILE A 362 -4.64 3.78 -5.75
CA ILE A 362 -3.97 3.94 -7.04
C ILE A 362 -4.41 5.26 -7.65
N PHE A 363 -3.59 5.78 -8.56
CA PHE A 363 -3.97 6.93 -9.38
C PHE A 363 -4.02 6.49 -10.85
N ILE A 364 -5.16 6.69 -11.50
CA ILE A 364 -5.38 6.29 -12.88
C ILE A 364 -6.48 7.15 -13.52
N ASN A 365 -6.29 7.58 -14.76
CA ASN A 365 -7.23 8.38 -15.53
C ASN A 365 -7.74 9.58 -14.72
N ASP A 366 -6.81 10.44 -14.27
CA ASP A 366 -7.06 11.67 -13.51
C ASP A 366 -7.92 11.46 -12.25
N SER A 367 -7.81 10.29 -11.67
CA SER A 367 -8.60 9.93 -10.50
C SER A 367 -7.77 9.17 -9.47
N LEU A 368 -7.90 9.61 -8.21
CA LEU A 368 -7.46 8.84 -7.06
C LEU A 368 -8.55 7.83 -6.70
N TRP A 369 -8.22 6.55 -6.82
CA TRP A 369 -9.08 5.45 -6.40
C TRP A 369 -8.60 4.92 -5.06
N VAL A 370 -9.53 4.72 -4.13
CA VAL A 370 -9.22 4.21 -2.79
C VAL A 370 -10.17 3.07 -2.46
N SER A 371 -9.62 1.93 -2.05
CA SER A 371 -10.39 0.81 -1.53
C SER A 371 -10.09 0.57 -0.05
N TRP A 372 -11.13 0.15 0.70
CA TRP A 372 -11.03 -0.17 2.12
C TRP A 372 -12.09 -1.19 2.51
N THR A 373 -11.97 -1.74 3.71
CA THR A 373 -13.02 -2.56 4.32
C THR A 373 -13.80 -1.70 5.31
N ASP A 374 -15.11 -1.78 5.28
CA ASP A 374 -15.99 -1.13 6.25
C ASP A 374 -17.11 -2.10 6.62
N SER A 375 -17.23 -2.41 7.92
CA SER A 375 -18.27 -3.32 8.44
C SER A 375 -18.33 -4.67 7.70
N ASN A 376 -17.16 -5.30 7.46
CA ASN A 376 -17.00 -6.54 6.71
C ASN A 376 -17.49 -6.47 5.25
N GLN A 377 -17.44 -5.31 4.67
CA GLN A 377 -17.76 -5.09 3.26
C GLN A 377 -16.70 -4.22 2.58
N ILE A 378 -16.29 -4.61 1.39
CA ILE A 378 -15.36 -3.81 0.59
C ILE A 378 -16.07 -2.60 0.02
N LYS A 379 -15.45 -1.47 0.21
CA LYS A 379 -15.82 -0.18 -0.37
C LYS A 379 -14.74 0.25 -1.36
N LEU A 380 -15.17 1.00 -2.36
CA LEU A 380 -14.29 1.66 -3.33
C LEU A 380 -14.80 3.08 -3.53
N GLY A 381 -13.90 4.03 -3.50
CA GLY A 381 -14.22 5.42 -3.79
C GLY A 381 -13.28 5.99 -4.85
N ARG A 382 -13.76 7.03 -5.52
CA ARG A 382 -13.04 7.77 -6.55
C ARG A 382 -13.09 9.26 -6.26
N LEU A 383 -11.94 9.91 -6.33
CA LEU A 383 -11.80 11.37 -6.36
C LEU A 383 -11.22 11.77 -7.71
N LYS A 384 -12.01 12.47 -8.53
CA LYS A 384 -11.47 13.10 -9.75
C LYS A 384 -10.57 14.26 -9.34
N VAL A 385 -9.44 14.37 -10.01
CA VAL A 385 -8.49 15.45 -9.81
C VAL A 385 -8.46 16.28 -11.09
N ASP A 386 -8.86 17.53 -10.97
CA ASP A 386 -8.75 18.48 -12.08
C ASP A 386 -7.26 18.76 -12.32
N ILE A 387 -6.74 18.34 -13.45
CA ILE A 387 -5.39 18.71 -13.88
C ILE A 387 -5.48 20.17 -14.33
N GLU A 388 -4.84 21.08 -13.59
CA GLU A 388 -4.63 22.43 -14.09
C GLU A 388 -3.74 22.33 -15.33
N ILE A 389 -4.34 22.43 -16.51
CA ILE A 389 -3.56 22.60 -17.74
C ILE A 389 -2.89 23.97 -17.60
N SER A 390 -1.63 23.97 -17.20
CA SER A 390 -0.77 25.15 -17.25
C SER A 390 -0.62 25.53 -18.73
N GLY A 391 -1.37 26.58 -19.15
CA GLY A 391 -1.28 27.19 -20.46
C GLY A 391 0.01 27.98 -20.63
#